data_0037ed0ce197ec42271743bce7a0ed14
#
_entry.id   0037ed0ce197ec42271743bce7a0ed14
#
_cell.length_a   1.000
_cell.length_b   1.000
_cell.length_c   1.000
_cell.angle_alpha   90.00
_cell.angle_beta   90.00
_cell.angle_gamma   90.00
#
_symmetry.space_group_name_H-M   'P 1'
#
loop_
_entity.id
_entity.type
_entity.pdbx_description
1 polymer ?
#
loop_
_entity_poly.entity_id
_entity_poly.type
_entity_poly.pdbx_seq_one_letter_code
_entity_poly.pdbx_strand_id
1 'polypeptide(L)'
;NNNISITGASEKHSFYLGVGYSHEQGNIKHEKFSKVTINASNEYKLTDFFKVGFQLNGARILPADAKQVLGAIRTTPVAPVYNTEYGLYTALPEFQKAQMNNPMVDVDLKANTTKAENYRASGSIYGEIDFLKHFTARATFSMDYASDNGRTYTPIIKVYDPTVQGNVSTLGTGKTEVSQFKQNETKVQ
;
A
#
# COMPACT_ATOMS: atom_id res chain seq x y z
N ASN A 1 8.15 0.98 -14.42
CA ASN A 1 7.88 -0.44 -14.17
C ASN A 1 8.98 -1.29 -14.77
N ASN A 2 9.55 -2.21 -13.98
CA ASN A 2 10.58 -3.14 -14.41
C ASN A 2 10.15 -4.55 -14.02
N ASN A 3 10.25 -5.50 -14.97
CA ASN A 3 9.93 -6.89 -14.74
C ASN A 3 11.04 -7.76 -15.33
N ILE A 4 11.43 -8.77 -14.57
CA ILE A 4 12.37 -9.80 -15.00
C ILE A 4 11.69 -11.15 -14.74
N SER A 5 11.77 -12.05 -15.70
CA SER A 5 11.25 -13.41 -15.53
C SER A 5 12.16 -14.42 -16.19
N ILE A 6 12.17 -15.60 -15.61
CA ILE A 6 12.87 -16.78 -16.10
C ILE A 6 11.84 -17.92 -16.17
N THR A 7 11.82 -18.60 -17.29
CA THR A 7 10.97 -19.78 -17.47
C THR A 7 11.79 -20.91 -18.10
N GLY A 8 11.46 -22.11 -17.73
CA GLY A 8 12.09 -23.30 -18.31
C GLY A 8 11.13 -24.47 -18.26
N ALA A 9 11.27 -25.33 -19.25
CA ALA A 9 10.49 -26.56 -19.34
C ALA A 9 11.32 -27.72 -19.89
N SER A 10 11.07 -28.91 -19.36
CA SER A 10 11.54 -30.19 -19.86
C SER A 10 10.37 -31.17 -19.88
N GLU A 11 10.59 -32.40 -20.29
CA GLU A 11 9.55 -33.43 -20.30
C GLU A 11 8.93 -33.72 -18.92
N LYS A 12 9.71 -33.51 -17.84
CA LYS A 12 9.30 -33.82 -16.47
C LYS A 12 9.17 -32.62 -15.56
N HIS A 13 9.63 -31.45 -16.00
CA HIS A 13 9.73 -30.30 -15.11
C HIS A 13 9.41 -29.02 -15.86
N SER A 14 8.57 -28.19 -15.31
CA SER A 14 8.37 -26.81 -15.76
C SER A 14 8.45 -25.86 -14.60
N PHE A 15 9.05 -24.69 -14.80
CA PHE A 15 9.14 -23.67 -13.79
C PHE A 15 9.00 -22.26 -14.39
N TYR A 16 8.52 -21.38 -13.58
CA TYR A 16 8.47 -19.94 -13.82
C TYR A 16 8.87 -19.20 -12.55
N LEU A 17 9.69 -18.18 -12.71
CA LEU A 17 10.02 -17.20 -11.66
C LEU A 17 9.97 -15.81 -12.28
N GLY A 18 9.17 -14.94 -11.70
CA GLY A 18 9.04 -13.54 -12.10
C GLY A 18 9.21 -12.61 -10.91
N VAL A 19 9.95 -11.52 -11.10
CA VAL A 19 10.09 -10.43 -10.13
C VAL A 19 9.75 -9.13 -10.82
N GLY A 20 8.86 -8.35 -10.19
CA GLY A 20 8.41 -7.06 -10.70
C GLY A 20 8.67 -5.95 -9.70
N TYR A 21 9.05 -4.78 -10.20
CA TYR A 21 9.14 -3.54 -9.44
C TYR A 21 8.37 -2.43 -10.16
N SER A 22 7.45 -1.81 -9.45
CA SER A 22 6.69 -0.65 -9.90
C SER A 22 6.93 0.51 -8.96
N HIS A 23 7.21 1.68 -9.52
CA HIS A 23 7.30 2.93 -8.78
C HIS A 23 6.54 4.00 -9.56
N GLU A 24 5.66 4.70 -8.87
CA GLU A 24 4.84 5.76 -9.45
C GLU A 24 4.91 6.99 -8.53
N GLN A 25 4.98 8.15 -9.15
CA GLN A 25 4.87 9.42 -8.46
C GLN A 25 3.53 10.04 -8.83
N GLY A 26 2.74 10.38 -7.82
CA GLY A 26 1.45 11.05 -8.01
C GLY A 26 1.59 12.50 -8.49
N ASN A 27 0.48 13.08 -8.92
CA ASN A 27 0.40 14.48 -9.32
C ASN A 27 0.39 15.43 -8.11
N ILE A 28 0.11 14.91 -6.91
CA ILE A 28 0.17 15.68 -5.68
C ILE A 28 1.58 15.59 -5.13
N LYS A 29 2.07 16.72 -4.63
CA LYS A 29 3.40 16.84 -4.02
C LYS A 29 3.58 15.77 -2.92
N HIS A 30 4.71 15.07 -2.94
CA HIS A 30 5.11 14.02 -2.01
C HIS A 30 4.37 12.66 -2.12
N GLU A 31 3.40 12.50 -3.00
CA GLU A 31 2.77 11.20 -3.23
C GLU A 31 3.68 10.26 -4.03
N LYS A 32 3.93 9.10 -3.45
CA LYS A 32 4.72 8.04 -4.09
C LYS A 32 4.10 6.69 -3.78
N PHE A 33 4.00 5.87 -4.80
CA PHE A 33 3.60 4.47 -4.71
C PHE A 33 4.77 3.58 -5.12
N SER A 34 4.98 2.49 -4.40
CA SER A 34 5.96 1.47 -4.80
C SER A 34 5.41 0.08 -4.53
N LYS A 35 5.68 -0.83 -5.45
CA LYS A 35 5.26 -2.23 -5.34
C LYS A 35 6.37 -3.15 -5.83
N VAL A 36 6.72 -4.13 -5.02
CA VAL A 36 7.55 -5.27 -5.42
C VAL A 36 6.66 -6.49 -5.49
N THR A 37 6.78 -7.27 -6.55
CA THR A 37 6.06 -8.54 -6.72
C THR A 37 7.03 -9.68 -6.99
N ILE A 38 6.72 -10.84 -6.49
CA ILE A 38 7.36 -12.10 -6.83
C ILE A 38 6.28 -13.12 -7.20
N ASN A 39 6.50 -13.82 -8.29
CA ASN A 39 5.63 -14.90 -8.73
C ASN A 39 6.50 -16.09 -9.06
N ALA A 40 6.17 -17.24 -8.50
CA ALA A 40 6.88 -18.48 -8.76
C ALA A 40 5.87 -19.61 -8.98
N SER A 41 6.12 -20.43 -9.95
CA SER A 41 5.39 -21.69 -10.13
C SER A 41 6.33 -22.79 -10.57
N ASN A 42 6.01 -23.98 -10.14
CA ASN A 42 6.78 -25.15 -10.47
C ASN A 42 5.84 -26.34 -10.58
N GLU A 43 6.07 -27.17 -11.59
CA GLU A 43 5.38 -28.44 -11.78
C GLU A 43 6.43 -29.51 -12.06
N TYR A 44 6.31 -30.64 -11.41
CA TYR A 44 7.19 -31.78 -11.58
C TYR A 44 6.38 -33.07 -11.75
N LYS A 45 6.63 -33.78 -12.86
CA LYS A 45 6.11 -35.13 -13.11
C LYS A 45 7.02 -36.14 -12.43
N LEU A 46 6.58 -36.64 -11.28
CA LEU A 46 7.32 -37.67 -10.52
C LEU A 46 7.31 -39.02 -11.20
N THR A 47 6.15 -39.35 -11.79
CA THR A 47 5.95 -40.55 -12.62
C THR A 47 5.03 -40.22 -13.79
N ASP A 48 4.77 -41.15 -14.67
CA ASP A 48 3.85 -40.94 -15.80
C ASP A 48 2.40 -40.74 -15.37
N PHE A 49 2.06 -41.10 -14.13
CA PHE A 49 0.71 -41.00 -13.58
C PHE A 49 0.61 -40.08 -12.38
N PHE A 50 1.72 -39.49 -11.89
CA PHE A 50 1.70 -38.61 -10.72
C PHE A 50 2.55 -37.37 -10.92
N LYS A 51 1.92 -36.21 -10.74
CA LYS A 51 2.58 -34.89 -10.75
C LYS A 51 2.28 -34.07 -9.52
N VAL A 52 3.21 -33.24 -9.16
CA VAL A 52 3.09 -32.28 -8.06
C VAL A 52 3.45 -30.91 -8.57
N GLY A 53 2.85 -29.89 -7.99
CA GLY A 53 3.21 -28.55 -8.34
C GLY A 53 2.92 -27.57 -7.20
N PHE A 54 3.54 -26.39 -7.30
CA PHE A 54 3.22 -25.26 -6.43
C PHE A 54 3.12 -23.97 -7.23
N GLN A 55 2.38 -23.05 -6.69
CA GLN A 55 2.31 -21.67 -7.13
C GLN A 55 2.46 -20.75 -5.92
N LEU A 56 3.29 -19.73 -6.03
CA LEU A 56 3.53 -18.73 -4.99
C LEU A 56 3.47 -17.35 -5.62
N ASN A 57 2.69 -16.47 -5.01
CA ASN A 57 2.63 -15.06 -5.36
C ASN A 57 2.90 -14.24 -4.10
N GLY A 58 3.76 -13.24 -4.22
CA GLY A 58 4.07 -12.33 -3.13
C GLY A 58 4.07 -10.90 -3.61
N ALA A 59 3.63 -9.98 -2.75
CA ALA A 59 3.72 -8.56 -3.00
C ALA A 59 4.02 -7.79 -1.71
N ARG A 60 4.93 -6.83 -1.82
CA ARG A 60 5.14 -5.77 -0.85
C ARG A 60 4.71 -4.47 -1.48
N ILE A 61 3.80 -3.75 -0.84
CA ILE A 61 3.19 -2.54 -1.36
C ILE A 61 3.42 -1.41 -0.36
N LEU A 62 4.00 -0.32 -0.84
CA LEU A 62 4.08 0.96 -0.15
C LEU A 62 3.05 1.87 -0.81
N PRO A 63 1.83 1.99 -0.25
CA PRO A 63 0.77 2.80 -0.84
C PRO A 63 1.13 4.29 -0.78
N ALA A 64 0.59 5.07 -1.72
CA ALA A 64 0.68 6.50 -1.65
C ALA A 64 -0.10 7.03 -0.44
N ASP A 65 0.47 8.02 0.24
CA ASP A 65 -0.22 8.74 1.30
C ASP A 65 -1.04 9.87 0.66
N ALA A 66 -2.23 9.51 0.16
CA ALA A 66 -3.14 10.43 -0.52
C ALA A 66 -3.63 11.52 0.43
N LYS A 67 -2.96 12.66 0.44
CA LYS A 67 -3.36 13.83 1.21
C LYS A 67 -4.57 14.52 0.54
N GLN A 68 -5.42 15.01 1.33
CA GLN A 68 -6.79 15.47 1.16
C GLN A 68 -7.05 16.44 -0.02
N VAL A 69 -7.08 15.94 -1.25
CA VAL A 69 -7.56 16.71 -2.41
C VAL A 69 -8.99 17.20 -2.22
N LEU A 70 -9.85 16.37 -1.62
CA LEU A 70 -11.22 16.73 -1.33
C LEU A 70 -11.31 17.93 -0.36
N GLY A 71 -10.37 18.04 0.58
CA GLY A 71 -10.23 19.21 1.45
C GLY A 71 -9.96 20.49 0.64
N ALA A 72 -9.06 20.43 -0.34
CA ALA A 72 -8.74 21.58 -1.19
C ALA A 72 -9.96 22.07 -2.00
N ILE A 73 -10.76 21.15 -2.53
CA ILE A 73 -11.99 21.49 -3.29
C ILE A 73 -13.05 22.16 -2.40
N ARG A 74 -13.10 21.80 -1.12
CA ARG A 74 -14.07 22.32 -0.15
C ARG A 74 -13.62 23.63 0.53
N THR A 75 -12.36 24.02 0.36
CA THR A 75 -11.81 25.22 0.97
C THR A 75 -12.37 26.48 0.29
N THR A 76 -12.75 27.48 1.08
CA THR A 76 -13.18 28.76 0.54
C THR A 76 -12.05 29.48 -0.19
N PRO A 77 -12.28 30.01 -1.40
CA PRO A 77 -11.26 30.69 -2.20
C PRO A 77 -10.83 32.05 -1.64
N VAL A 78 -11.55 32.60 -0.66
CA VAL A 78 -11.22 33.90 -0.06
C VAL A 78 -10.15 33.82 1.03
N ALA A 79 -9.81 32.62 1.48
CA ALA A 79 -8.77 32.44 2.50
C ALA A 79 -7.37 32.44 1.84
N PRO A 80 -6.43 33.31 2.27
CA PRO A 80 -5.06 33.25 1.79
C PRO A 80 -4.41 31.95 2.22
N VAL A 81 -3.67 31.31 1.32
CA VAL A 81 -3.02 30.02 1.59
C VAL A 81 -1.83 30.18 2.53
N TYR A 82 -1.06 31.26 2.37
CA TYR A 82 0.21 31.49 3.04
C TYR A 82 0.38 32.95 3.43
N ASN A 83 0.93 33.19 4.62
CA ASN A 83 1.30 34.53 5.09
C ASN A 83 2.82 34.69 4.96
N THR A 84 3.26 35.61 4.11
CA THR A 84 4.68 35.84 3.83
C THR A 84 5.41 36.59 4.95
N GLU A 85 4.72 37.40 5.72
CA GLU A 85 5.29 38.16 6.83
C GLU A 85 5.70 37.21 7.98
N TYR A 86 4.82 36.25 8.29
CA TYR A 86 5.07 35.27 9.35
C TYR A 86 5.79 34.00 8.82
N GLY A 87 5.88 33.82 7.52
CA GLY A 87 6.47 32.62 6.94
C GLY A 87 5.66 31.33 7.23
N LEU A 88 4.34 31.47 7.39
CA LEU A 88 3.46 30.38 7.83
C LEU A 88 2.26 30.20 6.90
N TYR A 89 1.75 28.97 6.81
CA TYR A 89 0.45 28.72 6.22
C TYR A 89 -0.65 29.36 7.05
N THR A 90 -1.68 29.92 6.39
CA THR A 90 -2.77 30.62 7.07
C THR A 90 -3.83 29.63 7.54
N ALA A 91 -4.30 29.82 8.78
CA ALA A 91 -5.48 29.11 9.26
C ALA A 91 -6.71 29.48 8.43
N LEU A 92 -7.66 28.57 8.29
CA LEU A 92 -8.92 28.87 7.62
C LEU A 92 -9.76 29.87 8.46
N PRO A 93 -10.71 30.61 7.83
CA PRO A 93 -11.66 31.43 8.51
C PRO A 93 -12.44 30.69 9.59
N GLU A 94 -12.92 31.41 10.62
CA GLU A 94 -13.59 30.84 11.80
C GLU A 94 -14.72 29.88 11.46
N PHE A 95 -15.49 30.20 10.43
CA PHE A 95 -16.59 29.36 9.96
C PHE A 95 -16.16 28.00 9.33
N GLN A 96 -14.89 27.85 8.97
CA GLN A 96 -14.34 26.63 8.38
C GLN A 96 -13.32 25.91 9.25
N LYS A 97 -12.54 26.64 10.08
CA LYS A 97 -11.43 26.05 10.82
C LYS A 97 -11.85 24.98 11.84
N ALA A 98 -13.11 24.97 12.27
CA ALA A 98 -13.67 23.92 13.10
C ALA A 98 -13.86 22.58 12.36
N GLN A 99 -13.96 22.62 11.03
CA GLN A 99 -14.24 21.45 10.20
C GLN A 99 -12.99 20.91 9.49
N MET A 100 -12.05 21.78 9.15
CA MET A 100 -10.87 21.43 8.38
C MET A 100 -9.72 22.43 8.57
N ASN A 101 -8.52 21.99 8.28
CA ASN A 101 -7.33 22.82 8.22
C ASN A 101 -7.07 23.31 6.79
N ASN A 102 -6.15 24.25 6.63
CA ASN A 102 -5.63 24.62 5.33
C ASN A 102 -5.03 23.38 4.64
N PRO A 103 -5.54 22.98 3.47
CA PRO A 103 -5.10 21.75 2.79
C PRO A 103 -3.61 21.72 2.48
N MET A 104 -2.98 22.86 2.27
CA MET A 104 -1.53 22.92 2.01
C MET A 104 -0.70 22.53 3.23
N VAL A 105 -1.22 22.70 4.44
CA VAL A 105 -0.58 22.18 5.67
C VAL A 105 -0.51 20.65 5.60
N ASP A 106 -1.58 19.99 5.15
CA ASP A 106 -1.61 18.54 5.05
C ASP A 106 -0.70 18.03 3.91
N VAL A 107 -0.69 18.71 2.77
CA VAL A 107 0.12 18.32 1.61
C VAL A 107 1.62 18.55 1.82
N ASP A 108 2.02 19.65 2.46
CA ASP A 108 3.42 20.07 2.55
C ASP A 108 4.07 19.74 3.90
N LEU A 109 3.43 20.13 5.00
CA LEU A 109 4.01 20.00 6.33
C LEU A 109 3.75 18.64 6.99
N LYS A 110 2.67 17.94 6.59
CA LYS A 110 2.39 16.57 7.02
C LYS A 110 2.84 15.53 6.00
N ALA A 111 3.63 15.91 5.01
CA ALA A 111 4.24 14.98 4.09
C ALA A 111 5.09 13.93 4.82
N ASN A 112 4.98 12.66 4.42
CA ASN A 112 5.69 11.53 5.02
C ASN A 112 5.41 11.27 6.52
N THR A 113 4.36 11.86 7.09
CA THR A 113 3.96 11.60 8.46
C THR A 113 3.20 10.28 8.62
N THR A 114 2.57 9.81 7.55
CA THR A 114 1.96 8.49 7.47
C THR A 114 2.84 7.56 6.66
N LYS A 115 3.14 6.40 7.22
CA LYS A 115 3.83 5.30 6.53
C LYS A 115 2.95 4.07 6.60
N ALA A 116 2.63 3.50 5.46
CA ALA A 116 1.92 2.25 5.35
C ALA A 116 2.76 1.24 4.56
N GLU A 117 2.69 0.00 4.97
CA GLU A 117 3.39 -1.09 4.33
C GLU A 117 2.50 -2.34 4.36
N ASN A 118 2.15 -2.81 3.19
CA ASN A 118 1.23 -3.91 3.02
C ASN A 118 1.95 -5.10 2.40
N TYR A 119 1.81 -6.25 3.02
CA TYR A 119 2.31 -7.52 2.52
C TYR A 119 1.14 -8.40 2.12
N ARG A 120 1.26 -9.01 0.96
CA ARG A 120 0.32 -10.01 0.44
C ARG A 120 1.13 -11.21 -0.01
N ALA A 121 0.72 -12.38 0.41
CA ALA A 121 1.27 -13.63 -0.09
C ALA A 121 0.13 -14.62 -0.30
N SER A 122 0.16 -15.30 -1.43
CA SER A 122 -0.73 -16.42 -1.71
C SER A 122 0.07 -17.58 -2.27
N GLY A 123 -0.24 -18.76 -1.82
CA GLY A 123 0.44 -19.96 -2.28
C GLY A 123 -0.51 -21.15 -2.36
N SER A 124 -0.23 -22.04 -3.29
CA SER A 124 -0.91 -23.34 -3.37
C SER A 124 0.08 -24.43 -3.72
N ILE A 125 -0.17 -25.60 -3.15
CA ILE A 125 0.52 -26.84 -3.49
C ILE A 125 -0.55 -27.83 -3.92
N TYR A 126 -0.28 -28.57 -4.99
CA TYR A 126 -1.20 -29.59 -5.47
C TYR A 126 -0.47 -30.88 -5.83
N GLY A 127 -1.19 -31.96 -5.66
CA GLY A 127 -0.86 -33.28 -6.22
C GLY A 127 -1.96 -33.77 -7.13
N GLU A 128 -1.60 -34.32 -8.25
CA GLU A 128 -2.52 -34.87 -9.25
C GLU A 128 -2.08 -36.27 -9.63
N ILE A 129 -3.04 -37.21 -9.62
CA ILE A 129 -2.81 -38.57 -9.96
C ILE A 129 -3.80 -39.01 -11.06
N ASP A 130 -3.27 -39.57 -12.12
CA ASP A 130 -4.03 -40.20 -13.20
C ASP A 130 -4.14 -41.69 -12.97
N PHE A 131 -5.35 -42.24 -12.99
CA PHE A 131 -5.60 -43.64 -12.74
C PHE A 131 -6.69 -44.22 -13.68
N LEU A 132 -6.64 -45.51 -13.87
CA LEU A 132 -7.60 -46.26 -14.74
C LEU A 132 -7.76 -45.64 -16.14
N LYS A 133 -6.71 -45.03 -16.70
CA LYS A 133 -6.61 -44.41 -18.05
C LYS A 133 -7.56 -43.21 -18.32
N HIS A 134 -8.62 -43.06 -17.55
CA HIS A 134 -9.65 -42.04 -17.81
C HIS A 134 -10.01 -41.18 -16.61
N PHE A 135 -9.40 -41.39 -15.47
CA PHE A 135 -9.70 -40.67 -14.23
C PHE A 135 -8.49 -39.91 -13.74
N THR A 136 -8.71 -38.65 -13.38
CA THR A 136 -7.71 -37.80 -12.74
C THR A 136 -8.27 -37.33 -11.39
N ALA A 137 -7.50 -37.52 -10.33
CA ALA A 137 -7.78 -36.97 -9.03
C ALA A 137 -6.73 -35.91 -8.71
N ARG A 138 -7.20 -34.73 -8.22
CA ARG A 138 -6.34 -33.63 -7.81
C ARG A 138 -6.71 -33.17 -6.42
N ALA A 139 -5.71 -33.02 -5.56
CA ALA A 139 -5.83 -32.40 -4.27
C ALA A 139 -5.00 -31.09 -4.25
N THR A 140 -5.58 -30.02 -3.75
CA THR A 140 -4.94 -28.71 -3.67
C THR A 140 -5.06 -28.15 -2.26
N PHE A 141 -3.94 -27.72 -1.72
CA PHE A 141 -3.88 -26.95 -0.48
C PHE A 141 -3.46 -25.53 -0.81
N SER A 142 -4.25 -24.55 -0.38
CA SER A 142 -3.99 -23.13 -0.63
C SER A 142 -3.95 -22.34 0.67
N MET A 143 -3.07 -21.34 0.72
CA MET A 143 -2.93 -20.41 1.84
C MET A 143 -2.80 -18.98 1.33
N ASP A 144 -3.57 -18.08 1.92
CA ASP A 144 -3.51 -16.64 1.68
C ASP A 144 -3.11 -15.91 2.97
N TYR A 145 -2.18 -14.96 2.84
CA TYR A 145 -1.68 -14.13 3.93
C TYR A 145 -1.76 -12.67 3.56
N ALA A 146 -2.30 -11.86 4.47
CA ALA A 146 -2.32 -10.41 4.37
C ALA A 146 -1.80 -9.79 5.67
N SER A 147 -0.92 -8.81 5.57
CA SER A 147 -0.47 -8.00 6.70
C SER A 147 -0.38 -6.55 6.29
N ASP A 148 -1.11 -5.69 6.98
CA ASP A 148 -1.08 -4.25 6.80
C ASP A 148 -0.49 -3.61 8.05
N ASN A 149 0.58 -2.85 7.87
CA ASN A 149 1.25 -2.14 8.95
C ASN A 149 1.16 -0.64 8.65
N GLY A 150 0.69 0.12 9.62
CA GLY A 150 0.55 1.57 9.50
C GLY A 150 1.22 2.28 10.67
N ARG A 151 1.81 3.43 10.38
CA ARG A 151 2.32 4.37 11.39
C ARG A 151 1.98 5.77 10.95
N THR A 152 1.24 6.50 11.79
CA THR A 152 0.91 7.91 11.58
C THR A 152 1.49 8.74 12.72
N TYR A 153 2.24 9.78 12.36
CA TYR A 153 2.71 10.79 13.28
C TYR A 153 1.92 12.08 13.03
N THR A 154 1.36 12.68 14.07
CA THR A 154 0.64 13.95 14.00
C THR A 154 1.54 15.06 14.55
N PRO A 155 2.33 15.75 13.70
CA PRO A 155 3.26 16.78 14.15
C PRO A 155 2.53 17.98 14.76
N ILE A 156 3.19 18.69 15.65
CA ILE A 156 2.76 20.01 16.10
C ILE A 156 3.24 21.02 15.05
N ILE A 157 2.30 21.70 14.40
CA ILE A 157 2.56 22.64 13.30
C ILE A 157 2.05 24.02 13.69
N LYS A 158 2.87 25.03 13.50
CA LYS A 158 2.48 26.44 13.66
C LYS A 158 1.82 26.93 12.37
N VAL A 159 0.72 27.67 12.52
CA VAL A 159 0.01 28.34 11.42
C VAL A 159 -0.28 29.79 11.80
N TYR A 160 -0.30 30.69 10.82
CA TYR A 160 -0.76 32.05 11.00
C TYR A 160 -2.27 32.06 11.21
N ASP A 161 -2.73 32.67 12.29
CA ASP A 161 -4.15 32.74 12.62
C ASP A 161 -4.44 34.19 13.16
N PRO A 162 -5.03 35.05 12.34
CA PRO A 162 -5.30 36.43 12.73
C PRO A 162 -6.36 36.58 13.83
N THR A 163 -7.06 35.52 14.19
CA THR A 163 -8.13 35.53 15.21
C THR A 163 -7.61 35.29 16.62
N VAL A 164 -6.34 34.91 16.78
CA VAL A 164 -5.73 34.65 18.07
C VAL A 164 -4.70 35.69 18.44
N GLN A 165 -4.50 35.92 19.74
CA GLN A 165 -3.48 36.84 20.24
C GLN A 165 -2.08 36.36 19.80
N GLY A 166 -1.27 37.23 19.21
CA GLY A 166 0.04 36.92 18.68
C GLY A 166 0.01 36.31 17.27
N ASN A 167 -1.16 36.20 16.65
CA ASN A 167 -1.38 35.77 15.26
C ASN A 167 -0.78 34.38 14.89
N VAL A 168 -0.50 33.52 15.87
CA VAL A 168 0.02 32.16 15.63
C VAL A 168 -0.74 31.17 16.48
N SER A 169 -1.30 30.17 15.84
CA SER A 169 -1.91 29.02 16.48
C SER A 169 -1.14 27.70 16.14
N THR A 170 -1.47 26.66 16.86
CA THR A 170 -0.84 25.35 16.65
C THR A 170 -1.86 24.30 16.25
N LEU A 171 -1.49 23.45 15.29
CA LEU A 171 -2.25 22.27 14.86
C LEU A 171 -1.48 21.02 15.25
N GLY A 172 -2.25 19.93 15.48
CA GLY A 172 -1.66 18.63 15.78
C GLY A 172 -1.42 18.37 17.26
N THR A 173 -0.99 17.17 17.58
CA THR A 173 -0.92 16.67 18.97
C THR A 173 0.46 16.15 19.37
N GLY A 174 1.41 16.00 18.44
CA GLY A 174 2.71 15.36 18.68
C GLY A 174 2.63 13.84 18.91
N LYS A 175 1.49 13.21 18.63
CA LYS A 175 1.26 11.80 18.90
C LYS A 175 1.65 10.92 17.73
N THR A 176 2.11 9.73 18.04
CA THR A 176 2.32 8.64 17.05
C THR A 176 1.30 7.53 17.30
N GLU A 177 0.65 7.11 16.24
CA GLU A 177 -0.25 5.97 16.22
C GLU A 177 0.34 4.87 15.35
N VAL A 178 0.23 3.63 15.83
CA VAL A 178 0.67 2.45 15.08
C VAL A 178 -0.51 1.51 14.95
N SER A 179 -0.77 1.06 13.74
CA SER A 179 -1.80 0.08 13.41
C SER A 179 -1.19 -1.15 12.77
N GLN A 180 -1.71 -2.32 13.13
CA GLN A 180 -1.34 -3.57 12.51
C GLN A 180 -2.58 -4.43 12.29
N PHE A 181 -2.71 -4.94 11.07
CA PHE A 181 -3.74 -5.90 10.69
C PHE A 181 -3.08 -7.13 10.09
N LYS A 182 -3.54 -8.33 10.49
CA LYS A 182 -3.08 -9.60 9.93
C LYS A 182 -4.28 -10.49 9.64
N GLN A 183 -4.27 -11.14 8.50
CA GLN A 183 -5.27 -12.11 8.09
C GLN A 183 -4.60 -13.32 7.45
N ASN A 184 -5.04 -14.51 7.86
CA ASN A 184 -4.65 -15.77 7.25
C ASN A 184 -5.92 -16.51 6.81
N GLU A 185 -5.89 -17.07 5.63
CA GLU A 185 -6.95 -17.93 5.12
C GLU A 185 -6.32 -19.22 4.56
N THR A 186 -6.94 -20.35 4.85
CA THR A 186 -6.46 -21.67 4.39
C THR A 186 -7.62 -22.41 3.76
N LYS A 187 -7.39 -23.00 2.58
CA LYS A 187 -8.38 -23.78 1.82
C LYS A 187 -7.79 -25.11 1.41
N VAL A 188 -8.60 -26.16 1.52
CA VAL A 188 -8.31 -27.50 1.01
C VAL A 188 -9.40 -27.88 0.00
N GLN A 189 -9.00 -28.33 -1.16
CA GLN A 189 -9.88 -28.75 -2.25
C GLN A 189 -9.40 -30.08 -2.85
#